data_8ac22cf4abc23b27c62cac38c2a23717
#
_entry.id   8ac22cf4abc23b27c62cac38c2a23717
#
_cell.length_a   1.000
_cell.length_b   1.000
_cell.length_c   1.000
_cell.angle_alpha   90.00
_cell.angle_beta   90.00
_cell.angle_gamma   90.00
#
_symmetry.space_group_name_H-M   'P 1'
#
loop_
_entity.id
_entity.type
_entity.pdbx_description
1 polymer ?
#
loop_
_entity_poly.entity_id
_entity_poly.type
_entity_poly.pdbx_seq_one_letter_code
_entity_poly.pdbx_strand_id
1 'polypeptide(L)'
;MNRLAAATSPYLQQHADNPVDWREWGEEAFAEARRRDVPLLISVGYSACHWCHVMAHESFSDPTTASAMNAGFVCVKVDREERPDVDAVYMTATQAMTGHGGWPMTVFADHAGRPFFCGTYFPPRTHGSVPGFLHVLAQVASAWAARRGEVTQVGTTVAERMAELAVPVGGGEGDVEGLSKAELDAAVERLTAEFSDDAEHDGVGAGFGTEPKFPPSMTLLQLLRNHTRTDSATSLAIVAQTCNAMARGGIYDQLGGGFSRYSVDATWTVPHFEKMLYDNALLLRVYALLWKTSPAPLYRRIAEETAGFMIRELGTASGGFASALDADTDGVEGLTYVWTYAQLVDVLGPEDAKIAAAAYEVTKEGNFEKGASVLRLAADPADGPGPEDIKRVAAKLRVARAQRPQPGRDDKIVASWNGLAISALVEASVAFGRSDLLSAAARCGLLLVDVHLKDGRLVRTSRDGKPSENPGVLEDYGCVAEAFTLLYSATGDRSWLDHAATLLDAIRTQFRSERGLHDTAADAPPPALYFRPSDPTDNASPSGASAAAAGFAAYALAASSSASPNPEDLDDARRALAASRALATQAPRFAGYGLAVAEALLSDEAAELLCPGPHGGGGAQ
;
A
#
# COMPACT_ATOMS: atom_id res chain seq x y z
N MET A 1 16.75 -8.13 -25.76
CA MET A 1 15.76 -8.45 -24.69
C MET A 1 16.32 -9.57 -23.84
N ASN A 2 16.28 -9.41 -22.53
CA ASN A 2 16.61 -10.46 -21.55
C ASN A 2 15.36 -11.28 -21.19
N ARG A 3 15.43 -12.14 -20.15
CA ARG A 3 14.33 -13.06 -19.78
C ARG A 3 13.09 -12.36 -19.22
N LEU A 4 13.23 -11.14 -18.70
CA LEU A 4 12.10 -10.39 -18.15
C LEU A 4 11.07 -9.95 -19.22
N ALA A 5 11.36 -10.10 -20.50
CA ALA A 5 10.41 -9.82 -21.58
C ALA A 5 9.14 -10.71 -21.51
N ALA A 6 9.22 -11.88 -20.86
CA ALA A 6 8.11 -12.80 -20.68
C ALA A 6 7.39 -12.65 -19.32
N ALA A 7 7.91 -11.80 -18.42
CA ALA A 7 7.34 -11.59 -17.09
C ALA A 7 5.94 -10.99 -17.17
N THR A 8 5.09 -11.28 -16.18
CA THR A 8 3.76 -10.68 -16.07
C THR A 8 3.82 -9.26 -15.50
N SER A 9 4.80 -8.97 -14.64
CA SER A 9 4.99 -7.67 -14.01
C SER A 9 5.39 -6.59 -15.02
N PRO A 10 4.66 -5.46 -15.10
CA PRO A 10 5.07 -4.28 -15.88
C PRO A 10 6.43 -3.76 -15.46
N TYR A 11 6.73 -3.75 -14.15
CA TYR A 11 8.03 -3.34 -13.63
C TYR A 11 9.19 -4.19 -14.17
N LEU A 12 9.02 -5.50 -14.18
CA LEU A 12 10.04 -6.40 -14.72
C LEU A 12 10.20 -6.20 -16.23
N GLN A 13 9.09 -6.01 -16.97
CA GLN A 13 9.12 -5.74 -18.40
C GLN A 13 9.84 -4.42 -18.74
N GLN A 14 9.78 -3.39 -17.90
CA GLN A 14 10.54 -2.14 -18.07
C GLN A 14 12.06 -2.38 -18.14
N HIS A 15 12.52 -3.48 -17.55
CA HIS A 15 13.94 -3.89 -17.57
C HIS A 15 14.29 -4.93 -18.65
N ALA A 16 13.36 -5.31 -19.52
CA ALA A 16 13.56 -6.34 -20.54
C ALA A 16 14.64 -5.99 -21.58
N ASP A 17 14.82 -4.72 -21.87
CA ASP A 17 15.81 -4.22 -22.85
C ASP A 17 17.16 -3.83 -22.21
N ASN A 18 17.30 -3.92 -20.89
CA ASN A 18 18.61 -3.71 -20.26
C ASN A 18 19.63 -4.74 -20.78
N PRO A 19 20.91 -4.34 -20.95
CA PRO A 19 21.98 -5.26 -21.31
C PRO A 19 22.36 -6.23 -20.17
N VAL A 20 21.79 -6.08 -18.98
CA VAL A 20 21.92 -7.02 -17.86
C VAL A 20 21.10 -8.27 -18.14
N ASP A 21 21.69 -9.46 -17.89
CA ASP A 21 21.02 -10.76 -18.00
C ASP A 21 20.14 -11.01 -16.76
N TRP A 22 19.09 -10.21 -16.64
CA TRP A 22 18.12 -10.29 -15.54
C TRP A 22 17.32 -11.59 -15.57
N ARG A 23 17.06 -12.13 -14.38
CA ARG A 23 16.14 -13.24 -14.11
C ARG A 23 15.10 -12.80 -13.08
N GLU A 24 13.96 -13.45 -13.08
CA GLU A 24 13.01 -13.38 -11.98
C GLU A 24 13.53 -14.15 -10.76
N TRP A 25 12.95 -13.90 -9.59
CA TRP A 25 13.19 -14.70 -8.40
C TRP A 25 12.66 -16.12 -8.62
N GLY A 26 13.53 -17.10 -8.59
CA GLY A 26 13.17 -18.49 -8.85
C GLY A 26 14.36 -19.43 -8.80
N GLU A 27 14.10 -20.74 -8.73
CA GLU A 27 15.13 -21.78 -8.60
C GLU A 27 16.14 -21.75 -9.75
N GLU A 28 15.76 -21.31 -10.95
CA GLU A 28 16.67 -21.15 -12.08
C GLU A 28 17.84 -20.21 -11.77
N ALA A 29 17.56 -19.06 -11.13
CA ALA A 29 18.60 -18.10 -10.76
C ALA A 29 19.57 -18.68 -9.72
N PHE A 30 19.04 -19.36 -8.73
CA PHE A 30 19.84 -20.00 -7.67
C PHE A 30 20.68 -21.16 -8.20
N ALA A 31 20.12 -22.00 -9.06
CA ALA A 31 20.86 -23.09 -9.73
C ALA A 31 22.00 -22.56 -10.61
N GLU A 32 21.75 -21.48 -11.33
CA GLU A 32 22.77 -20.81 -12.15
C GLU A 32 23.90 -20.23 -11.29
N ALA A 33 23.56 -19.58 -10.15
CA ALA A 33 24.55 -19.03 -9.22
C ALA A 33 25.45 -20.15 -8.65
N ARG A 34 24.86 -21.29 -8.27
CA ARG A 34 25.61 -22.48 -7.83
C ARG A 34 26.50 -23.03 -8.94
N ARG A 35 25.98 -23.14 -10.16
CA ARG A 35 26.73 -23.69 -11.32
C ARG A 35 27.92 -22.82 -11.71
N ARG A 36 27.75 -21.49 -11.69
CA ARG A 36 28.81 -20.52 -12.03
C ARG A 36 29.77 -20.23 -10.88
N ASP A 37 29.39 -20.63 -9.67
CA ASP A 37 30.07 -20.28 -8.42
C ASP A 37 30.23 -18.76 -8.20
N VAL A 38 29.19 -17.99 -8.51
CA VAL A 38 29.12 -16.54 -8.30
C VAL A 38 27.97 -16.17 -7.38
N PRO A 39 28.02 -15.04 -6.67
CA PRO A 39 26.93 -14.63 -5.80
C PRO A 39 25.70 -14.15 -6.60
N LEU A 40 24.56 -14.11 -5.92
CA LEU A 40 23.36 -13.44 -6.41
C LEU A 40 23.49 -11.92 -6.23
N LEU A 41 23.06 -11.15 -7.22
CA LEU A 41 22.79 -9.72 -7.12
C LEU A 41 21.27 -9.54 -7.27
N ILE A 42 20.61 -9.19 -6.19
CA ILE A 42 19.15 -9.05 -6.12
C ILE A 42 18.82 -7.56 -6.08
N SER A 43 18.06 -7.09 -7.07
CA SER A 43 17.59 -5.71 -7.15
C SER A 43 16.07 -5.71 -7.00
N VAL A 44 15.58 -5.05 -5.96
CA VAL A 44 14.15 -4.96 -5.62
C VAL A 44 13.64 -3.54 -5.84
N GLY A 45 12.45 -3.42 -6.40
CA GLY A 45 11.78 -2.15 -6.62
C GLY A 45 10.34 -2.34 -7.08
N TYR A 46 9.72 -1.31 -7.65
CA TYR A 46 8.35 -1.34 -8.18
C TYR A 46 8.18 -0.31 -9.31
N SER A 47 7.08 -0.41 -10.05
CA SER A 47 6.89 0.33 -11.30
C SER A 47 6.85 1.84 -11.11
N ALA A 48 6.15 2.36 -10.11
CA ALA A 48 6.01 3.80 -9.86
C ALA A 48 7.20 4.43 -9.12
N CYS A 49 8.27 3.68 -8.85
CA CYS A 49 9.43 4.11 -8.06
C CYS A 49 10.38 4.99 -8.88
N HIS A 50 10.39 6.29 -8.66
CA HIS A 50 11.26 7.26 -9.35
C HIS A 50 12.76 6.88 -9.29
N TRP A 51 13.31 6.62 -8.09
CA TRP A 51 14.73 6.27 -7.95
C TRP A 51 15.10 4.91 -8.57
N CYS A 52 14.11 4.02 -8.77
CA CYS A 52 14.31 2.78 -9.52
C CYS A 52 14.52 3.08 -11.01
N HIS A 53 13.75 4.03 -11.58
CA HIS A 53 13.93 4.52 -12.95
C HIS A 53 15.29 5.20 -13.12
N VAL A 54 15.68 6.06 -12.18
CA VAL A 54 17.02 6.70 -12.19
C VAL A 54 18.12 5.66 -12.24
N MET A 55 18.11 4.65 -11.36
CA MET A 55 19.14 3.59 -11.35
C MET A 55 19.11 2.73 -12.62
N ALA A 56 17.94 2.51 -13.20
CA ALA A 56 17.78 1.79 -14.47
C ALA A 56 18.49 2.52 -15.61
N HIS A 57 18.29 3.83 -15.72
CA HIS A 57 18.91 4.64 -16.77
C HIS A 57 20.41 4.82 -16.56
N GLU A 58 20.84 5.11 -15.34
CA GLU A 58 22.24 5.45 -15.05
C GLU A 58 23.15 4.23 -14.96
N SER A 59 22.66 3.10 -14.44
CA SER A 59 23.49 1.92 -14.15
C SER A 59 23.11 0.69 -14.96
N PHE A 60 21.85 0.32 -15.04
CA PHE A 60 21.45 -0.94 -15.68
C PHE A 60 21.43 -0.87 -17.21
N SER A 61 21.34 0.34 -17.78
CA SER A 61 21.42 0.58 -19.23
C SER A 61 22.85 0.83 -19.71
N ASP A 62 23.83 1.04 -18.79
CA ASP A 62 25.25 1.19 -19.16
C ASP A 62 25.89 -0.16 -19.50
N PRO A 63 26.45 -0.33 -20.74
CA PRO A 63 27.04 -1.60 -21.14
C PRO A 63 28.24 -2.04 -20.28
N THR A 64 29.01 -1.09 -19.72
CA THR A 64 30.14 -1.40 -18.87
C THR A 64 29.70 -1.98 -17.55
N THR A 65 28.74 -1.34 -16.92
CA THR A 65 28.13 -1.80 -15.68
C THR A 65 27.45 -3.15 -15.87
N ALA A 66 26.66 -3.29 -16.93
CA ALA A 66 25.99 -4.55 -17.26
C ALA A 66 26.99 -5.70 -17.50
N SER A 67 28.11 -5.43 -18.19
CA SER A 67 29.16 -6.43 -18.38
C SER A 67 29.77 -6.90 -17.05
N ALA A 68 30.04 -5.99 -16.12
CA ALA A 68 30.54 -6.33 -14.79
C ALA A 68 29.52 -7.13 -13.98
N MET A 69 28.24 -6.75 -14.03
CA MET A 69 27.13 -7.47 -13.40
C MET A 69 27.03 -8.89 -13.94
N ASN A 70 26.96 -9.05 -15.25
CA ASN A 70 26.79 -10.35 -15.90
C ASN A 70 28.00 -11.28 -15.67
N ALA A 71 29.22 -10.75 -15.62
CA ALA A 71 30.41 -11.54 -15.38
C ALA A 71 30.53 -12.02 -13.93
N GLY A 72 30.24 -11.15 -12.96
CA GLY A 72 30.51 -11.39 -11.55
C GLY A 72 29.33 -11.97 -10.76
N PHE A 73 28.11 -11.94 -11.31
CA PHE A 73 26.89 -12.24 -10.56
C PHE A 73 25.84 -13.01 -11.39
N VAL A 74 24.89 -13.62 -10.70
CA VAL A 74 23.58 -13.91 -11.28
C VAL A 74 22.63 -12.80 -10.81
N CYS A 75 22.10 -12.04 -11.78
CA CYS A 75 21.31 -10.85 -11.52
C CYS A 75 19.82 -11.24 -11.45
N VAL A 76 19.19 -10.96 -10.30
CA VAL A 76 17.78 -11.21 -10.03
C VAL A 76 17.06 -9.87 -9.89
N LYS A 77 15.97 -9.68 -10.63
CA LYS A 77 15.10 -8.52 -10.52
C LYS A 77 13.82 -8.93 -9.82
N VAL A 78 13.41 -8.18 -8.80
CA VAL A 78 12.23 -8.48 -7.98
C VAL A 78 11.29 -7.29 -8.00
N ASP A 79 10.04 -7.55 -8.37
CA ASP A 79 8.94 -6.63 -8.13
C ASP A 79 8.41 -6.87 -6.71
N ARG A 80 8.57 -5.86 -5.82
CA ARG A 80 8.11 -5.96 -4.42
C ARG A 80 6.60 -6.16 -4.30
N GLU A 81 5.85 -5.75 -5.29
CA GLU A 81 4.39 -5.87 -5.29
C GLU A 81 3.96 -7.30 -5.61
N GLU A 82 4.71 -8.00 -6.46
CA GLU A 82 4.50 -9.43 -6.73
C GLU A 82 5.11 -10.34 -5.66
N ARG A 83 6.26 -9.94 -5.08
CA ARG A 83 7.00 -10.71 -4.09
C ARG A 83 7.28 -9.88 -2.83
N PRO A 84 6.22 -9.49 -2.10
CA PRO A 84 6.38 -8.75 -0.84
C PRO A 84 7.11 -9.55 0.24
N ASP A 85 7.07 -10.86 0.18
CA ASP A 85 7.79 -11.78 1.05
C ASP A 85 9.32 -11.65 0.87
N VAL A 86 9.77 -11.60 -0.38
CA VAL A 86 11.20 -11.37 -0.71
C VAL A 86 11.62 -9.96 -0.30
N ASP A 87 10.79 -8.96 -0.61
CA ASP A 87 11.04 -7.57 -0.23
C ASP A 87 11.21 -7.43 1.29
N ALA A 88 10.27 -7.95 2.09
CA ALA A 88 10.28 -7.84 3.55
C ALA A 88 11.54 -8.45 4.16
N VAL A 89 11.92 -9.65 3.72
CA VAL A 89 13.11 -10.36 4.20
C VAL A 89 14.39 -9.57 3.93
N TYR A 90 14.55 -9.04 2.72
CA TYR A 90 15.77 -8.30 2.38
C TYR A 90 15.72 -6.84 2.86
N MET A 91 14.55 -6.24 3.02
CA MET A 91 14.42 -4.91 3.63
C MET A 91 14.86 -4.93 5.08
N THR A 92 14.42 -5.94 5.85
CA THR A 92 14.85 -6.14 7.24
C THR A 92 16.37 -6.29 7.33
N ALA A 93 16.97 -7.11 6.45
CA ALA A 93 18.43 -7.27 6.40
C ALA A 93 19.14 -5.96 5.99
N THR A 94 18.60 -5.22 5.02
CA THR A 94 19.15 -3.93 4.57
C THR A 94 19.15 -2.92 5.70
N GLN A 95 18.04 -2.75 6.40
CA GLN A 95 17.92 -1.85 7.56
C GLN A 95 18.88 -2.24 8.69
N ALA A 96 19.00 -3.53 8.99
CA ALA A 96 19.92 -4.01 10.03
C ALA A 96 21.40 -3.75 9.68
N MET A 97 21.77 -3.82 8.39
CA MET A 97 23.15 -3.66 7.94
C MET A 97 23.54 -2.21 7.67
N THR A 98 22.60 -1.35 7.25
CA THR A 98 22.87 0.03 6.79
C THR A 98 22.29 1.10 7.71
N GLY A 99 21.37 0.75 8.59
CA GLY A 99 20.63 1.68 9.46
C GLY A 99 19.43 2.35 8.78
N HIS A 100 19.21 2.12 7.48
CA HIS A 100 18.09 2.65 6.71
C HIS A 100 17.63 1.67 5.63
N GLY A 101 16.41 1.85 5.12
CA GLY A 101 15.85 1.09 4.01
C GLY A 101 15.27 1.99 2.94
N GLY A 102 14.89 1.42 1.81
CA GLY A 102 14.27 2.13 0.70
C GLY A 102 14.44 1.42 -0.64
N TRP A 103 13.77 1.90 -1.65
CA TRP A 103 13.87 1.41 -3.02
C TRP A 103 14.49 2.47 -3.94
N PRO A 104 15.30 2.02 -4.93
CA PRO A 104 15.68 0.63 -5.21
C PRO A 104 16.49 0.03 -4.06
N MET A 105 16.29 -1.26 -3.78
CA MET A 105 17.10 -2.02 -2.84
C MET A 105 18.04 -2.93 -3.62
N THR A 106 19.31 -2.97 -3.22
CA THR A 106 20.39 -3.76 -3.85
C THR A 106 20.99 -4.68 -2.82
N VAL A 107 20.91 -5.99 -3.04
CA VAL A 107 21.37 -7.02 -2.12
C VAL A 107 22.32 -7.98 -2.82
N PHE A 108 23.41 -8.32 -2.16
CA PHE A 108 24.31 -9.39 -2.58
C PHE A 108 24.16 -10.55 -1.61
N ALA A 109 23.80 -11.73 -2.16
CA ALA A 109 23.50 -12.91 -1.38
C ALA A 109 24.30 -14.13 -1.85
N ASP A 110 24.48 -15.10 -0.95
CA ASP A 110 25.10 -16.39 -1.28
C ASP A 110 24.12 -17.33 -2.02
N HIS A 111 24.56 -18.52 -2.31
CA HIS A 111 23.79 -19.53 -3.05
C HIS A 111 22.56 -20.09 -2.27
N ALA A 112 22.42 -19.72 -1.00
CA ALA A 112 21.25 -20.03 -0.17
C ALA A 112 20.35 -18.80 0.03
N GLY A 113 20.63 -17.69 -0.67
CA GLY A 113 19.89 -16.42 -0.52
C GLY A 113 20.23 -15.63 0.73
N ARG A 114 21.29 -15.98 1.48
CA ARG A 114 21.68 -15.27 2.71
C ARG A 114 22.44 -13.99 2.36
N PRO A 115 21.94 -12.81 2.78
CA PRO A 115 22.55 -11.54 2.41
C PRO A 115 23.87 -11.32 3.16
N PHE A 116 24.91 -10.85 2.46
CA PHE A 116 26.19 -10.50 3.06
C PHE A 116 26.62 -9.05 2.78
N PHE A 117 25.95 -8.36 1.87
CA PHE A 117 26.08 -6.93 1.65
C PHE A 117 24.76 -6.38 1.10
N CYS A 118 24.32 -5.25 1.66
CA CYS A 118 23.08 -4.57 1.26
C CYS A 118 23.33 -3.07 1.05
N GLY A 119 22.47 -2.46 0.27
CA GLY A 119 22.36 -1.03 0.06
C GLY A 119 21.08 -0.67 -0.65
N THR A 120 20.88 0.61 -0.88
CA THR A 120 19.76 1.12 -1.65
C THR A 120 20.23 1.55 -3.05
N TYR A 121 20.07 2.79 -3.42
CA TYR A 121 20.57 3.36 -4.66
C TYR A 121 22.11 3.51 -4.64
N PHE A 122 22.75 3.16 -5.75
CA PHE A 122 24.17 3.43 -6.01
C PHE A 122 24.32 4.25 -7.27
N PRO A 123 24.99 5.43 -7.21
CA PRO A 123 25.23 6.25 -8.39
C PRO A 123 26.24 5.56 -9.35
N PRO A 124 26.28 5.92 -10.65
CA PRO A 124 27.22 5.33 -11.60
C PRO A 124 28.69 5.64 -11.26
N ARG A 125 28.95 6.77 -10.60
CA ARG A 125 30.26 7.20 -10.12
C ARG A 125 30.20 7.59 -8.64
N THR A 126 31.33 7.42 -7.93
CA THR A 126 31.42 7.84 -6.52
C THR A 126 31.10 9.32 -6.37
N HIS A 127 30.15 9.63 -5.48
CA HIS A 127 29.73 10.97 -5.14
C HIS A 127 29.76 11.17 -3.61
N GLY A 128 30.67 12.01 -3.13
CA GLY A 128 30.90 12.20 -1.71
C GLY A 128 31.30 10.88 -1.01
N SER A 129 30.53 10.49 -0.01
CA SER A 129 30.72 9.23 0.73
C SER A 129 30.03 8.01 0.09
N VAL A 130 29.19 8.22 -0.94
CA VAL A 130 28.47 7.13 -1.61
C VAL A 130 29.33 6.55 -2.73
N PRO A 131 29.70 5.26 -2.68
CA PRO A 131 30.53 4.63 -3.69
C PRO A 131 29.77 4.47 -5.01
N GLY A 132 30.49 4.58 -6.13
CA GLY A 132 29.93 4.28 -7.45
C GLY A 132 29.63 2.78 -7.61
N PHE A 133 28.57 2.46 -8.36
CA PHE A 133 28.10 1.09 -8.48
C PHE A 133 29.16 0.12 -9.04
N LEU A 134 29.92 0.50 -10.07
CA LEU A 134 31.02 -0.32 -10.59
C LEU A 134 32.08 -0.64 -9.52
N HIS A 135 32.35 0.31 -8.61
CA HIS A 135 33.29 0.09 -7.51
C HIS A 135 32.74 -0.96 -6.52
N VAL A 136 31.45 -0.86 -6.18
CA VAL A 136 30.77 -1.85 -5.32
C VAL A 136 30.81 -3.24 -5.93
N LEU A 137 30.44 -3.38 -7.22
CA LEU A 137 30.50 -4.64 -7.94
C LEU A 137 31.89 -5.29 -7.90
N ALA A 138 32.93 -4.50 -8.17
CA ALA A 138 34.32 -4.99 -8.14
C ALA A 138 34.75 -5.46 -6.73
N GLN A 139 34.41 -4.71 -5.69
CA GLN A 139 34.74 -5.05 -4.31
C GLN A 139 34.03 -6.34 -3.86
N VAL A 140 32.74 -6.47 -4.16
CA VAL A 140 31.95 -7.66 -3.81
C VAL A 140 32.46 -8.89 -4.55
N ALA A 141 32.69 -8.81 -5.86
CA ALA A 141 33.23 -9.92 -6.63
C ALA A 141 34.63 -10.35 -6.13
N SER A 142 35.50 -9.39 -5.79
CA SER A 142 36.82 -9.68 -5.21
C SER A 142 36.70 -10.33 -3.83
N ALA A 143 35.80 -9.86 -2.97
CA ALA A 143 35.58 -10.45 -1.65
C ALA A 143 35.05 -11.90 -1.77
N TRP A 144 34.11 -12.13 -2.70
CA TRP A 144 33.58 -13.48 -2.98
C TRP A 144 34.68 -14.45 -3.44
N ALA A 145 35.57 -14.01 -4.32
CA ALA A 145 36.65 -14.85 -4.84
C ALA A 145 37.76 -15.10 -3.82
N ALA A 146 38.19 -14.06 -3.06
CA ALA A 146 39.36 -14.13 -2.20
C ALA A 146 39.07 -14.44 -0.73
N ARG A 147 37.86 -14.12 -0.23
CA ARG A 147 37.48 -14.21 1.19
C ARG A 147 36.15 -14.95 1.39
N ARG A 148 35.91 -16.01 0.62
CA ARG A 148 34.67 -16.79 0.61
C ARG A 148 34.19 -17.16 2.02
N GLY A 149 35.08 -17.64 2.87
CA GLY A 149 34.75 -18.07 4.24
C GLY A 149 34.20 -16.93 5.08
N GLU A 150 34.81 -15.74 5.01
CA GLU A 150 34.31 -14.54 5.72
C GLU A 150 32.95 -14.09 5.18
N VAL A 151 32.79 -14.03 3.87
CA VAL A 151 31.52 -13.67 3.22
C VAL A 151 30.39 -14.60 3.62
N THR A 152 30.62 -15.91 3.59
CA THR A 152 29.63 -16.92 4.00
C THR A 152 29.29 -16.79 5.50
N GLN A 153 30.29 -16.52 6.35
CA GLN A 153 30.05 -16.35 7.78
C GLN A 153 29.17 -15.13 8.05
N VAL A 154 29.43 -13.99 7.36
CA VAL A 154 28.58 -12.79 7.47
C VAL A 154 27.15 -13.11 7.09
N GLY A 155 26.94 -13.75 5.92
CA GLY A 155 25.60 -14.12 5.45
C GLY A 155 24.88 -15.07 6.42
N THR A 156 25.59 -16.02 7.01
CA THR A 156 25.03 -16.93 8.02
C THR A 156 24.61 -16.18 9.29
N THR A 157 25.49 -15.32 9.82
CA THR A 157 25.20 -14.54 11.04
C THR A 157 24.01 -13.60 10.84
N VAL A 158 23.92 -12.93 9.68
CA VAL A 158 22.77 -12.06 9.36
C VAL A 158 21.50 -12.90 9.27
N ALA A 159 21.53 -14.03 8.55
CA ALA A 159 20.37 -14.88 8.39
C ALA A 159 19.85 -15.45 9.71
N GLU A 160 20.75 -15.93 10.59
CA GLU A 160 20.41 -16.41 11.93
C GLU A 160 19.76 -15.31 12.79
N ARG A 161 20.34 -14.11 12.77
CA ARG A 161 19.80 -12.98 13.53
C ARG A 161 18.43 -12.54 13.02
N MET A 162 18.23 -12.51 11.70
CA MET A 162 16.92 -12.17 11.11
C MET A 162 15.87 -13.25 11.42
N ALA A 163 16.23 -14.52 11.37
CA ALA A 163 15.33 -15.62 11.73
C ALA A 163 14.89 -15.56 13.21
N GLU A 164 15.79 -15.15 14.12
CA GLU A 164 15.43 -14.91 15.53
C GLU A 164 14.41 -13.78 15.70
N LEU A 165 14.55 -12.70 14.93
CA LEU A 165 13.66 -11.54 14.98
C LEU A 165 12.30 -11.79 14.30
N ALA A 166 12.26 -12.70 13.33
CA ALA A 166 11.05 -13.05 12.57
C ALA A 166 10.14 -14.09 13.27
N VAL A 167 10.46 -14.47 14.51
CA VAL A 167 9.59 -15.35 15.29
C VAL A 167 8.31 -14.59 15.64
N PRO A 168 7.11 -15.11 15.27
CA PRO A 168 5.87 -14.46 15.65
C PRO A 168 5.80 -14.21 17.16
N VAL A 169 5.44 -12.99 17.55
CA VAL A 169 5.26 -12.59 18.96
C VAL A 169 3.77 -12.38 19.19
N GLY A 170 3.16 -13.25 19.99
CA GLY A 170 1.71 -13.25 20.21
C GLY A 170 0.94 -14.05 19.16
N GLY A 171 -0.31 -14.40 19.47
CA GLY A 171 -1.19 -15.16 18.55
C GLY A 171 -0.99 -16.68 18.57
N GLY A 172 -0.27 -17.23 19.53
CA GLY A 172 -0.23 -18.67 19.78
C GLY A 172 -1.55 -19.22 20.31
N GLU A 173 -1.68 -20.55 20.41
CA GLU A 173 -2.94 -21.24 20.76
C GLU A 173 -3.57 -20.76 22.09
N GLY A 174 -2.78 -20.27 23.05
CA GLY A 174 -3.24 -19.76 24.35
C GLY A 174 -3.62 -18.27 24.36
N ASP A 175 -3.40 -17.51 23.28
CA ASP A 175 -3.55 -16.05 23.25
C ASP A 175 -4.90 -15.64 22.67
N VAL A 176 -6.00 -16.05 23.31
CA VAL A 176 -7.38 -15.80 22.88
C VAL A 176 -8.01 -14.53 23.46
N GLU A 177 -7.32 -13.82 24.36
CA GLU A 177 -7.90 -12.64 25.01
C GLU A 177 -7.95 -11.40 24.08
N GLY A 178 -7.12 -11.39 23.03
CA GLY A 178 -7.02 -10.23 22.12
C GLY A 178 -6.47 -8.99 22.83
N LEU A 179 -6.79 -7.81 22.31
CA LEU A 179 -6.44 -6.52 22.91
C LEU A 179 -7.54 -6.07 23.88
N SER A 180 -7.14 -5.57 25.04
CA SER A 180 -8.05 -5.04 26.06
C SER A 180 -8.45 -3.58 25.77
N LYS A 181 -9.57 -3.13 26.36
CA LYS A 181 -9.96 -1.70 26.31
C LYS A 181 -8.86 -0.77 26.83
N ALA A 182 -8.16 -1.15 27.89
CA ALA A 182 -7.08 -0.35 28.46
C ALA A 182 -5.87 -0.22 27.52
N GLU A 183 -5.51 -1.27 26.78
CA GLU A 183 -4.43 -1.20 25.77
C GLU A 183 -4.83 -0.29 24.61
N LEU A 184 -6.09 -0.35 24.15
CA LEU A 184 -6.60 0.54 23.11
C LEU A 184 -6.65 2.00 23.56
N ASP A 185 -7.10 2.27 24.79
CA ASP A 185 -7.16 3.62 25.35
C ASP A 185 -5.73 4.21 25.47
N ALA A 186 -4.76 3.43 25.94
CA ALA A 186 -3.36 3.84 25.99
C ALA A 186 -2.75 4.11 24.60
N ALA A 187 -3.13 3.33 23.57
CA ALA A 187 -2.71 3.58 22.20
C ALA A 187 -3.26 4.93 21.69
N VAL A 188 -4.52 5.23 21.97
CA VAL A 188 -5.15 6.51 21.59
C VAL A 188 -4.54 7.70 22.32
N GLU A 189 -4.23 7.58 23.62
CA GLU A 189 -3.51 8.61 24.36
C GLU A 189 -2.16 8.94 23.71
N ARG A 190 -1.43 7.91 23.29
CA ARG A 190 -0.14 8.08 22.61
C ARG A 190 -0.31 8.73 21.24
N LEU A 191 -1.27 8.29 20.43
CA LEU A 191 -1.60 8.93 19.14
C LEU A 191 -1.98 10.39 19.33
N THR A 192 -2.76 10.72 20.36
CA THR A 192 -3.13 12.10 20.69
C THR A 192 -1.90 12.94 21.01
N ALA A 193 -0.91 12.37 21.72
CA ALA A 193 0.34 13.07 22.03
C ALA A 193 1.27 13.26 20.82
N GLU A 194 1.16 12.40 19.80
CA GLU A 194 1.94 12.47 18.55
C GLU A 194 1.27 13.37 17.47
N PHE A 195 0.00 13.69 17.65
CA PHE A 195 -0.74 14.52 16.71
C PHE A 195 -0.28 15.97 16.74
N SER A 196 -0.13 16.59 15.56
CA SER A 196 0.08 18.02 15.39
C SER A 196 -1.15 18.65 14.74
N ASP A 197 -1.72 19.67 15.38
CA ASP A 197 -2.79 20.48 14.81
C ASP A 197 -2.28 21.55 13.85
N ASP A 198 -0.95 21.74 13.78
CA ASP A 198 -0.26 22.71 12.93
C ASP A 198 -0.83 24.15 13.09
N ALA A 199 -1.05 24.54 14.35
CA ALA A 199 -1.65 25.83 14.68
C ALA A 199 -0.85 27.05 14.14
N GLU A 200 0.45 26.89 13.89
CA GLU A 200 1.33 27.92 13.32
C GLU A 200 1.01 28.21 11.84
N HIS A 201 0.41 27.25 11.13
CA HIS A 201 0.04 27.37 9.71
C HIS A 201 -1.48 27.17 9.48
N ASP A 202 -2.30 27.63 10.40
CA ASP A 202 -3.77 27.55 10.31
C ASP A 202 -4.31 26.12 10.07
N GLY A 203 -3.58 25.09 10.55
CA GLY A 203 -3.97 23.69 10.43
C GLY A 203 -3.71 23.06 9.06
N VAL A 204 -2.99 23.74 8.17
CA VAL A 204 -2.73 23.25 6.80
C VAL A 204 -1.93 21.94 6.81
N GLY A 205 -1.02 21.79 7.77
CA GLY A 205 -0.22 20.58 7.95
C GLY A 205 -0.74 19.64 9.04
N ALA A 206 -1.99 19.78 9.51
CA ALA A 206 -2.51 18.94 10.57
C ALA A 206 -2.37 17.44 10.25
N GLY A 207 -1.98 16.64 11.27
CA GLY A 207 -1.78 15.20 11.11
C GLY A 207 -0.61 14.66 11.91
N PHE A 208 0.03 13.61 11.41
CA PHE A 208 1.09 12.88 12.07
C PHE A 208 2.40 12.94 11.28
N GLY A 209 3.52 13.06 11.99
CA GLY A 209 4.86 13.10 11.38
C GLY A 209 5.18 14.42 10.69
N THR A 210 6.38 14.47 10.12
CA THR A 210 6.93 15.61 9.40
C THR A 210 7.10 15.26 7.92
N GLU A 211 8.21 15.58 7.31
CA GLU A 211 8.54 15.32 5.90
C GLU A 211 9.51 14.12 5.74
N PRO A 212 9.29 13.20 4.80
CA PRO A 212 8.08 13.07 3.97
C PRO A 212 6.87 12.63 4.81
N LYS A 213 5.67 13.15 4.45
CA LYS A 213 4.45 12.96 5.24
C LYS A 213 3.47 12.05 4.52
N PHE A 214 3.14 10.91 5.16
CA PHE A 214 2.24 9.89 4.61
C PHE A 214 0.83 10.03 5.18
N PRO A 215 -0.23 9.84 4.35
CA PRO A 215 -1.60 9.74 4.84
C PRO A 215 -1.73 8.61 5.88
N PRO A 216 -2.14 8.91 7.11
CA PRO A 216 -2.20 7.90 8.18
C PRO A 216 -3.55 7.17 8.17
N SER A 217 -3.98 6.64 7.02
CA SER A 217 -5.33 6.12 6.77
C SER A 217 -5.80 5.11 7.81
N MET A 218 -4.96 4.14 8.17
CA MET A 218 -5.30 3.09 9.13
C MET A 218 -5.38 3.62 10.57
N THR A 219 -4.52 4.58 10.94
CA THR A 219 -4.61 5.30 12.22
C THR A 219 -5.92 6.12 12.30
N LEU A 220 -6.29 6.80 11.21
CA LEU A 220 -7.57 7.55 11.16
C LEU A 220 -8.78 6.62 11.28
N LEU A 221 -8.72 5.44 10.67
CA LEU A 221 -9.77 4.42 10.82
C LEU A 221 -9.88 3.94 12.28
N GLN A 222 -8.75 3.70 12.95
CA GLN A 222 -8.71 3.36 14.37
C GLN A 222 -9.36 4.46 15.22
N LEU A 223 -8.98 5.72 15.03
CA LEU A 223 -9.52 6.84 15.82
C LEU A 223 -11.02 7.06 15.58
N LEU A 224 -11.54 6.84 14.37
CA LEU A 224 -12.97 6.87 14.09
C LEU A 224 -13.72 5.77 14.86
N ARG A 225 -13.19 4.54 14.81
CA ARG A 225 -13.79 3.41 15.55
C ARG A 225 -13.65 3.57 17.06
N ASN A 226 -12.56 4.19 17.54
CA ASN A 226 -12.42 4.59 18.94
C ASN A 226 -13.50 5.62 19.34
N HIS A 227 -13.75 6.64 18.51
CA HIS A 227 -14.86 7.57 18.75
C HIS A 227 -16.19 6.82 18.85
N THR A 228 -16.49 5.90 17.94
CA THR A 228 -17.71 5.09 18.02
C THR A 228 -17.80 4.28 19.32
N ARG A 229 -16.71 3.67 19.80
CA ARG A 229 -16.69 2.88 21.04
C ARG A 229 -16.80 3.74 22.30
N THR A 230 -16.21 4.95 22.32
CA THR A 230 -15.99 5.73 23.55
C THR A 230 -16.64 7.11 23.59
N ASP A 231 -17.24 7.55 22.48
CA ASP A 231 -17.74 8.93 22.24
C ASP A 231 -16.63 9.99 22.42
N SER A 232 -15.37 9.65 22.10
CA SER A 232 -14.22 10.55 22.23
C SER A 232 -14.27 11.68 21.21
N ALA A 233 -14.60 12.88 21.66
CA ALA A 233 -14.55 14.09 20.83
C ALA A 233 -13.13 14.41 20.33
N THR A 234 -12.08 14.06 21.10
CA THR A 234 -10.68 14.24 20.72
C THR A 234 -10.32 13.38 19.52
N SER A 235 -10.67 12.09 19.54
CA SER A 235 -10.42 11.17 18.41
C SER A 235 -11.09 11.68 17.13
N LEU A 236 -12.35 12.11 17.21
CA LEU A 236 -13.06 12.68 16.07
C LEU A 236 -12.40 13.97 15.56
N ALA A 237 -11.97 14.86 16.47
CA ALA A 237 -11.32 16.14 16.11
C ALA A 237 -10.00 15.91 15.37
N ILE A 238 -9.17 14.97 15.83
CA ILE A 238 -7.90 14.60 15.16
C ILE A 238 -8.17 14.11 13.73
N VAL A 239 -9.15 13.22 13.56
CA VAL A 239 -9.52 12.73 12.23
C VAL A 239 -10.02 13.84 11.33
N ALA A 240 -10.94 14.67 11.83
CA ALA A 240 -11.52 15.78 11.05
C ALA A 240 -10.44 16.79 10.60
N GLN A 241 -9.53 17.17 11.48
CA GLN A 241 -8.45 18.12 11.16
C GLN A 241 -7.49 17.51 10.12
N THR A 242 -7.04 16.28 10.31
CA THR A 242 -6.16 15.60 9.35
C THR A 242 -6.83 15.44 7.98
N CYS A 243 -8.09 14.98 7.94
CA CYS A 243 -8.84 14.83 6.70
C CYS A 243 -9.09 16.16 6.00
N ASN A 244 -9.39 17.24 6.74
CA ASN A 244 -9.55 18.58 6.17
C ASN A 244 -8.24 19.07 5.54
N ALA A 245 -7.10 18.90 6.21
CA ALA A 245 -5.79 19.29 5.71
C ALA A 245 -5.43 18.54 4.42
N MET A 246 -5.58 17.21 4.40
CA MET A 246 -5.32 16.41 3.21
C MET A 246 -6.28 16.74 2.05
N ALA A 247 -7.58 16.90 2.31
CA ALA A 247 -8.60 17.19 1.30
C ALA A 247 -8.38 18.52 0.58
N ARG A 248 -7.79 19.50 1.27
CA ARG A 248 -7.47 20.84 0.73
C ARG A 248 -6.06 20.94 0.20
N GLY A 249 -5.15 20.04 0.61
CA GLY A 249 -3.77 20.00 0.17
C GLY A 249 -3.60 19.58 -1.28
N GLY A 250 -2.37 19.74 -1.79
CA GLY A 250 -2.00 19.23 -3.11
C GLY A 250 -1.80 17.71 -3.16
N ILE A 251 -1.77 17.05 -2.01
CA ILE A 251 -1.78 15.58 -1.93
C ILE A 251 -3.05 14.98 -2.52
N TYR A 252 -4.16 15.71 -2.50
CA TYR A 252 -5.40 15.37 -3.18
C TYR A 252 -5.47 16.05 -4.54
N ASP A 253 -5.76 15.29 -5.59
CA ASP A 253 -5.95 15.83 -6.94
C ASP A 253 -7.28 16.59 -7.04
N GLN A 254 -7.22 17.91 -6.96
CA GLN A 254 -8.38 18.81 -6.95
C GLN A 254 -9.21 18.76 -8.24
N LEU A 255 -8.70 18.21 -9.34
CA LEU A 255 -9.40 18.10 -10.63
C LEU A 255 -9.90 16.69 -10.93
N GLY A 256 -9.08 15.68 -10.68
CA GLY A 256 -9.37 14.28 -11.06
C GLY A 256 -9.84 13.42 -9.91
N GLY A 257 -9.63 13.86 -8.69
CA GLY A 257 -9.83 13.05 -7.49
C GLY A 257 -8.69 12.07 -7.25
N GLY A 258 -8.75 11.41 -6.12
CA GLY A 258 -7.72 10.49 -5.66
C GLY A 258 -6.53 11.18 -5.02
N PHE A 259 -5.84 10.41 -4.15
CA PHE A 259 -4.71 10.86 -3.35
C PHE A 259 -3.40 10.34 -3.91
N SER A 260 -2.38 11.17 -3.86
CA SER A 260 -1.00 10.76 -4.07
C SER A 260 -0.45 10.03 -2.84
N ARG A 261 0.65 9.32 -3.02
CA ARG A 261 1.25 8.41 -2.04
C ARG A 261 1.70 9.10 -0.76
N TYR A 262 2.42 10.22 -0.87
CA TYR A 262 2.91 11.02 0.25
C TYR A 262 3.19 12.47 -0.18
N SER A 263 3.25 13.37 0.80
CA SER A 263 3.74 14.73 0.59
C SER A 263 5.23 14.80 0.88
N VAL A 264 5.98 15.53 0.06
CA VAL A 264 7.42 15.77 0.28
C VAL A 264 7.66 16.86 1.33
N ASP A 265 6.61 17.59 1.69
CA ASP A 265 6.60 18.64 2.72
C ASP A 265 5.63 18.32 3.87
N ALA A 266 5.76 19.04 4.98
CA ALA A 266 4.95 18.85 6.18
C ALA A 266 3.50 19.38 6.05
N THR A 267 3.18 20.16 4.99
CA THR A 267 1.91 20.91 4.84
C THR A 267 0.95 20.30 3.81
N TRP A 268 1.17 19.07 3.37
CA TRP A 268 0.37 18.40 2.34
C TRP A 268 0.32 19.12 0.99
N THR A 269 1.31 19.96 0.68
CA THR A 269 1.28 20.86 -0.49
C THR A 269 1.84 20.20 -1.74
N VAL A 270 3.07 19.71 -1.70
CA VAL A 270 3.74 19.10 -2.85
C VAL A 270 3.77 17.60 -2.66
N PRO A 271 3.02 16.82 -3.46
CA PRO A 271 3.04 15.38 -3.36
C PRO A 271 4.20 14.78 -4.15
N HIS A 272 4.61 13.56 -3.79
CA HIS A 272 5.15 12.63 -4.75
C HIS A 272 3.96 12.08 -5.55
N PHE A 273 3.94 12.30 -6.87
CA PHE A 273 2.70 12.23 -7.67
C PHE A 273 2.19 10.82 -7.97
N GLU A 274 2.87 9.76 -7.54
CA GLU A 274 2.34 8.39 -7.68
C GLU A 274 1.00 8.24 -6.95
N LYS A 275 0.06 7.51 -7.53
CA LYS A 275 -1.25 7.23 -6.92
C LYS A 275 -1.44 5.73 -6.80
N MET A 276 -1.42 5.22 -5.58
CA MET A 276 -1.54 3.80 -5.29
C MET A 276 -3.00 3.40 -5.03
N LEU A 277 -3.38 2.21 -5.45
CA LEU A 277 -4.73 1.69 -5.21
C LEU A 277 -5.04 1.57 -3.71
N TYR A 278 -4.12 1.02 -2.92
CA TYR A 278 -4.33 0.80 -1.48
C TYR A 278 -4.51 2.09 -0.69
N ASP A 279 -3.76 3.16 -0.99
CA ASP A 279 -3.92 4.46 -0.34
C ASP A 279 -5.32 5.03 -0.60
N ASN A 280 -5.76 4.97 -1.86
CA ASN A 280 -7.06 5.48 -2.26
C ASN A 280 -8.21 4.64 -1.70
N ALA A 281 -8.07 3.32 -1.62
CA ALA A 281 -9.05 2.44 -1.00
C ALA A 281 -9.18 2.72 0.51
N LEU A 282 -8.07 2.78 1.23
CA LEU A 282 -8.08 3.03 2.68
C LEU A 282 -8.60 4.42 3.01
N LEU A 283 -8.22 5.45 2.24
CA LEU A 283 -8.74 6.81 2.44
C LEU A 283 -10.22 6.92 2.08
N LEU A 284 -10.70 6.21 1.06
CA LEU A 284 -12.14 6.13 0.76
C LEU A 284 -12.94 5.60 1.95
N ARG A 285 -12.46 4.54 2.62
CA ARG A 285 -13.09 4.02 3.86
C ARG A 285 -13.12 5.10 4.96
N VAL A 286 -12.01 5.79 5.18
CA VAL A 286 -11.92 6.86 6.20
C VAL A 286 -12.92 7.97 5.91
N TYR A 287 -12.96 8.52 4.69
CA TYR A 287 -13.87 9.62 4.36
C TYR A 287 -15.34 9.21 4.35
N ALA A 288 -15.66 7.97 3.93
CA ALA A 288 -17.02 7.45 3.98
C ALA A 288 -17.51 7.29 5.44
N LEU A 289 -16.67 6.73 6.31
CA LEU A 289 -17.00 6.57 7.73
C LEU A 289 -17.05 7.92 8.45
N LEU A 290 -16.10 8.83 8.16
CA LEU A 290 -16.11 10.19 8.73
C LEU A 290 -17.37 10.96 8.32
N TRP A 291 -17.82 10.85 7.07
CA TRP A 291 -19.09 11.45 6.63
C TRP A 291 -20.28 10.86 7.38
N LYS A 292 -20.31 9.55 7.62
CA LYS A 292 -21.37 8.89 8.37
C LYS A 292 -21.41 9.37 9.83
N THR A 293 -20.25 9.53 10.45
CA THR A 293 -20.08 9.92 11.85
C THR A 293 -20.32 11.43 12.06
N SER A 294 -19.78 12.27 11.18
CA SER A 294 -19.85 13.73 11.24
C SER A 294 -20.08 14.32 9.83
N PRO A 295 -21.34 14.35 9.36
CA PRO A 295 -21.66 14.74 8.00
C PRO A 295 -21.18 16.15 7.63
N ALA A 296 -20.33 16.23 6.58
CA ALA A 296 -19.93 17.48 5.96
C ALA A 296 -19.84 17.32 4.43
N PRO A 297 -20.24 18.33 3.62
CA PRO A 297 -20.20 18.25 2.16
C PRO A 297 -18.82 17.91 1.61
N LEU A 298 -17.75 18.39 2.25
CA LEU A 298 -16.36 18.10 1.87
C LEU A 298 -16.07 16.59 1.92
N TYR A 299 -16.41 15.91 3.02
CA TYR A 299 -16.09 14.50 3.20
C TYR A 299 -16.80 13.61 2.17
N ARG A 300 -18.08 13.92 1.91
CA ARG A 300 -18.84 13.22 0.86
C ARG A 300 -18.23 13.44 -0.52
N ARG A 301 -17.89 14.68 -0.86
CA ARG A 301 -17.26 15.01 -2.15
C ARG A 301 -15.96 14.24 -2.34
N ILE A 302 -15.06 14.27 -1.35
CA ILE A 302 -13.77 13.58 -1.42
C ILE A 302 -13.96 12.07 -1.58
N ALA A 303 -14.87 11.45 -0.82
CA ALA A 303 -15.16 10.02 -0.94
C ALA A 303 -15.71 9.67 -2.33
N GLU A 304 -16.73 10.39 -2.82
CA GLU A 304 -17.34 10.13 -4.13
C GLU A 304 -16.34 10.35 -5.29
N GLU A 305 -15.50 11.39 -5.22
CA GLU A 305 -14.48 11.68 -6.23
C GLU A 305 -13.34 10.66 -6.19
N THR A 306 -12.93 10.18 -5.00
CA THR A 306 -11.92 9.13 -4.85
C THR A 306 -12.43 7.78 -5.39
N ALA A 307 -13.66 7.40 -5.07
CA ALA A 307 -14.29 6.21 -5.67
C ALA A 307 -14.39 6.33 -7.20
N GLY A 308 -14.79 7.52 -7.69
CA GLY A 308 -14.83 7.84 -9.12
C GLY A 308 -13.46 7.76 -9.80
N PHE A 309 -12.39 8.22 -9.13
CA PHE A 309 -11.01 8.08 -9.59
C PHE A 309 -10.60 6.60 -9.71
N MET A 310 -10.83 5.80 -8.67
CA MET A 310 -10.49 4.38 -8.69
C MET A 310 -11.18 3.67 -9.87
N ILE A 311 -12.47 3.91 -10.08
CA ILE A 311 -13.23 3.27 -11.16
C ILE A 311 -12.77 3.75 -12.55
N ARG A 312 -12.52 5.03 -12.71
CA ARG A 312 -12.23 5.65 -14.02
C ARG A 312 -10.78 5.44 -14.46
N GLU A 313 -9.82 5.60 -13.52
CA GLU A 313 -8.40 5.65 -13.88
C GLU A 313 -7.65 4.37 -13.52
N LEU A 314 -8.04 3.68 -12.45
CA LEU A 314 -7.45 2.40 -12.07
C LEU A 314 -8.27 1.19 -12.55
N GLY A 315 -9.55 1.35 -12.91
CA GLY A 315 -10.39 0.26 -13.41
C GLY A 315 -9.81 -0.39 -14.66
N THR A 316 -9.76 -1.72 -14.70
CA THR A 316 -9.27 -2.51 -15.84
C THR A 316 -10.42 -3.15 -16.63
N ALA A 317 -10.16 -3.52 -17.87
CA ALA A 317 -11.15 -4.20 -18.71
C ALA A 317 -11.57 -5.57 -18.16
N SER A 318 -10.71 -6.22 -17.38
CA SER A 318 -11.00 -7.50 -16.73
C SER A 318 -11.89 -7.38 -15.48
N GLY A 319 -12.16 -6.17 -14.99
CA GLY A 319 -13.09 -5.90 -13.88
C GLY A 319 -12.41 -5.59 -12.55
N GLY A 320 -11.10 -5.80 -12.41
CA GLY A 320 -10.31 -5.40 -11.23
C GLY A 320 -9.76 -3.98 -11.36
N PHE A 321 -8.90 -3.61 -10.41
CA PHE A 321 -8.24 -2.31 -10.36
C PHE A 321 -6.72 -2.48 -10.49
N ALA A 322 -6.11 -1.67 -11.35
CA ALA A 322 -4.66 -1.54 -11.52
C ALA A 322 -3.98 -1.09 -10.23
N SER A 323 -2.72 -1.45 -10.05
CA SER A 323 -2.00 -1.20 -8.79
C SER A 323 -1.67 0.27 -8.58
N ALA A 324 -1.29 1.00 -9.63
CA ALA A 324 -0.79 2.37 -9.48
C ALA A 324 -0.84 3.19 -10.78
N LEU A 325 -0.77 4.52 -10.59
CA LEU A 325 -0.30 5.47 -11.60
C LEU A 325 1.09 5.96 -11.20
N ASP A 326 1.97 6.10 -12.21
CA ASP A 326 3.34 6.56 -12.05
C ASP A 326 3.40 8.02 -11.55
N ALA A 327 4.44 8.38 -10.81
CA ALA A 327 4.73 9.76 -10.44
C ALA A 327 5.16 10.59 -11.66
N ASP A 328 5.90 9.96 -12.58
CA ASP A 328 6.50 10.58 -13.74
C ASP A 328 5.60 10.46 -14.98
N THR A 329 5.65 11.49 -15.80
CA THR A 329 5.09 11.49 -17.16
C THR A 329 6.18 11.98 -18.11
N ASP A 330 6.54 11.18 -19.12
CA ASP A 330 7.63 11.48 -20.05
C ASP A 330 8.97 11.81 -19.34
N GLY A 331 9.23 11.16 -18.18
CA GLY A 331 10.44 11.37 -17.37
C GLY A 331 10.46 12.68 -16.57
N VAL A 332 9.30 13.32 -16.40
CA VAL A 332 9.15 14.54 -15.59
C VAL A 332 8.09 14.32 -14.52
N GLU A 333 8.48 14.44 -13.25
CA GLU A 333 7.58 14.26 -12.12
C GLU A 333 6.47 15.33 -12.14
N GLY A 334 5.22 14.90 -11.95
CA GLY A 334 4.06 15.78 -11.84
C GLY A 334 3.62 16.48 -13.12
N LEU A 335 4.24 16.23 -14.28
CA LEU A 335 3.98 16.94 -15.55
C LEU A 335 2.48 17.02 -15.91
N THR A 336 1.74 15.95 -15.69
CA THR A 336 0.29 15.89 -15.96
C THR A 336 -0.50 16.81 -15.04
N TYR A 337 -0.09 16.96 -13.77
CA TYR A 337 -0.91 17.50 -12.69
C TYR A 337 -0.70 18.99 -12.42
N VAL A 338 0.53 19.51 -12.62
CA VAL A 338 0.87 20.89 -12.27
C VAL A 338 0.45 21.90 -13.33
N TRP A 339 0.24 23.16 -12.90
CA TRP A 339 -0.24 24.25 -13.75
C TRP A 339 0.56 25.52 -13.53
N THR A 340 0.93 26.20 -14.61
CA THR A 340 1.39 27.60 -14.52
C THR A 340 0.21 28.56 -14.67
N TYR A 341 0.36 29.78 -14.14
CA TYR A 341 -0.67 30.83 -14.33
C TYR A 341 -0.93 31.10 -15.83
N ALA A 342 0.10 31.06 -16.68
CA ALA A 342 -0.04 31.22 -18.13
C ALA A 342 -0.92 30.12 -18.75
N GLN A 343 -0.75 28.89 -18.36
CA GLN A 343 -1.59 27.77 -18.84
C GLN A 343 -3.06 27.93 -18.40
N LEU A 344 -3.31 28.48 -17.18
CA LEU A 344 -4.68 28.80 -16.77
C LEU A 344 -5.31 29.85 -17.69
N VAL A 345 -4.57 30.90 -18.05
CA VAL A 345 -5.06 31.95 -18.96
C VAL A 345 -5.35 31.38 -20.36
N ASP A 346 -4.46 30.53 -20.87
CA ASP A 346 -4.60 29.92 -22.21
C ASP A 346 -5.85 29.02 -22.30
N VAL A 347 -6.13 28.24 -21.24
CA VAL A 347 -7.26 27.30 -21.22
C VAL A 347 -8.59 27.96 -20.87
N LEU A 348 -8.57 28.89 -19.91
CA LEU A 348 -9.79 29.43 -19.30
C LEU A 348 -10.15 30.84 -19.83
N GLY A 349 -9.18 31.56 -20.39
CA GLY A 349 -9.26 33.00 -20.59
C GLY A 349 -8.99 33.79 -19.30
N PRO A 350 -8.76 35.11 -19.40
CA PRO A 350 -8.22 35.90 -18.30
C PRO A 350 -9.14 35.99 -17.06
N GLU A 351 -10.45 35.98 -17.22
CA GLU A 351 -11.39 36.13 -16.08
C GLU A 351 -11.53 34.80 -15.32
N ASP A 352 -11.78 33.69 -16.00
CA ASP A 352 -11.87 32.37 -15.37
C ASP A 352 -10.51 31.93 -14.78
N ALA A 353 -9.39 32.38 -15.38
CA ALA A 353 -8.04 32.11 -14.83
C ALA A 353 -7.82 32.80 -13.47
N LYS A 354 -8.36 34.01 -13.26
CA LYS A 354 -8.31 34.65 -11.93
C LYS A 354 -9.10 33.88 -10.89
N ILE A 355 -10.28 33.35 -11.29
CA ILE A 355 -11.10 32.51 -10.41
C ILE A 355 -10.33 31.25 -10.02
N ALA A 356 -9.78 30.54 -11.01
CA ALA A 356 -9.01 29.31 -10.79
C ALA A 356 -7.76 29.58 -9.94
N ALA A 357 -7.03 30.67 -10.21
CA ALA A 357 -5.84 31.05 -9.46
C ALA A 357 -6.15 31.36 -8.00
N ALA A 358 -7.24 32.07 -7.72
CA ALA A 358 -7.69 32.35 -6.37
C ALA A 358 -8.17 31.08 -5.64
N ALA A 359 -8.94 30.20 -6.33
CA ALA A 359 -9.47 28.98 -5.74
C ALA A 359 -8.38 27.95 -5.42
N TYR A 360 -7.38 27.83 -6.31
CA TYR A 360 -6.36 26.77 -6.25
C TYR A 360 -4.95 27.27 -5.91
N GLU A 361 -4.81 28.47 -5.41
CA GLU A 361 -3.53 29.10 -4.99
C GLU A 361 -2.45 29.08 -6.10
N VAL A 362 -2.84 29.29 -7.37
CA VAL A 362 -1.87 29.36 -8.46
C VAL A 362 -1.33 30.78 -8.61
N THR A 363 -0.03 30.94 -8.37
CA THR A 363 0.67 32.23 -8.52
C THR A 363 1.58 32.24 -9.75
N LYS A 364 2.21 33.36 -10.06
CA LYS A 364 3.20 33.45 -11.15
C LYS A 364 4.52 32.77 -10.81
N GLU A 365 4.85 32.78 -9.53
CA GLU A 365 6.06 32.17 -8.98
C GLU A 365 5.91 30.65 -8.85
N GLY A 366 4.68 30.18 -8.61
CA GLY A 366 4.34 28.78 -8.36
C GLY A 366 4.76 28.31 -6.96
N ASN A 367 4.29 27.13 -6.60
CA ASN A 367 4.72 26.39 -5.39
C ASN A 367 5.50 25.10 -5.74
N PHE A 368 5.81 24.92 -7.02
CA PHE A 368 6.54 23.77 -7.57
C PHE A 368 7.60 24.26 -8.59
N GLU A 369 8.32 23.32 -9.20
CA GLU A 369 9.42 23.62 -10.13
C GLU A 369 9.01 24.50 -11.32
N LYS A 370 9.92 25.33 -11.80
CA LYS A 370 9.80 26.14 -13.03
C LYS A 370 8.57 27.07 -13.05
N GLY A 371 8.12 27.54 -11.87
CA GLY A 371 6.95 28.42 -11.77
C GLY A 371 5.60 27.71 -11.97
N ALA A 372 5.57 26.39 -11.91
CA ALA A 372 4.35 25.62 -11.86
C ALA A 372 3.78 25.57 -10.43
N SER A 373 2.50 25.26 -10.33
CA SER A 373 1.81 25.07 -9.05
C SER A 373 1.12 23.71 -9.01
N VAL A 374 1.26 23.03 -7.89
CA VAL A 374 0.32 21.99 -7.45
C VAL A 374 -0.95 22.71 -6.99
N LEU A 375 -2.10 22.22 -7.42
CA LEU A 375 -3.38 22.81 -7.05
C LEU A 375 -3.76 22.41 -5.63
N ARG A 376 -4.06 23.41 -4.78
CA ARG A 376 -4.61 23.22 -3.44
C ARG A 376 -5.86 24.09 -3.31
N LEU A 377 -6.80 23.68 -2.46
CA LEU A 377 -8.01 24.44 -2.20
C LEU A 377 -7.76 25.46 -1.09
N ALA A 378 -7.62 26.74 -1.44
CA ALA A 378 -7.23 27.83 -0.54
C ALA A 378 -8.19 28.01 0.66
N ALA A 379 -9.51 27.96 0.38
CA ALA A 379 -10.55 28.18 1.38
C ALA A 379 -11.82 27.42 1.00
N ASP A 380 -12.78 27.36 1.92
CA ASP A 380 -14.12 26.91 1.55
C ASP A 380 -14.72 27.84 0.51
N PRO A 381 -15.44 27.29 -0.49
CA PRO A 381 -16.08 28.12 -1.54
C PRO A 381 -17.02 29.20 -1.02
N ALA A 382 -17.39 29.16 0.27
CA ALA A 382 -18.22 30.18 0.90
C ALA A 382 -17.52 31.54 1.06
N ASP A 383 -16.18 31.55 1.16
CA ASP A 383 -15.39 32.75 1.44
C ASP A 383 -14.62 33.28 0.21
N GLY A 384 -14.81 32.63 -0.97
CA GLY A 384 -14.09 32.93 -2.21
C GLY A 384 -15.00 32.87 -3.44
N PRO A 385 -14.46 32.50 -4.61
CA PRO A 385 -15.27 32.20 -5.80
C PRO A 385 -16.34 31.17 -5.47
N GLY A 386 -17.59 31.44 -5.87
CA GLY A 386 -18.73 30.59 -5.54
C GLY A 386 -18.56 29.15 -6.01
N PRO A 387 -19.23 28.16 -5.37
CA PRO A 387 -19.08 26.73 -5.68
C PRO A 387 -19.31 26.41 -7.17
N GLU A 388 -20.22 27.09 -7.84
CA GLU A 388 -20.52 26.87 -9.25
C GLU A 388 -19.42 27.39 -10.17
N ASP A 389 -18.75 28.50 -9.82
CA ASP A 389 -17.60 29.00 -10.57
C ASP A 389 -16.41 28.05 -10.46
N ILE A 390 -16.15 27.52 -9.27
CA ILE A 390 -15.09 26.51 -9.05
C ILE A 390 -15.37 25.24 -9.86
N LYS A 391 -16.59 24.71 -9.82
CA LYS A 391 -16.99 23.55 -10.64
C LYS A 391 -16.79 23.80 -12.13
N ARG A 392 -17.17 25.00 -12.60
CA ARG A 392 -17.05 25.38 -14.01
C ARG A 392 -15.60 25.43 -14.47
N VAL A 393 -14.72 26.10 -13.71
CA VAL A 393 -13.28 26.18 -14.04
C VAL A 393 -12.60 24.82 -13.91
N ALA A 394 -12.91 24.04 -12.87
CA ALA A 394 -12.40 22.68 -12.68
C ALA A 394 -12.76 21.76 -13.86
N ALA A 395 -14.00 21.82 -14.34
CA ALA A 395 -14.43 21.01 -15.48
C ALA A 395 -13.63 21.33 -16.75
N LYS A 396 -13.39 22.64 -17.05
CA LYS A 396 -12.56 23.04 -18.19
C LYS A 396 -11.11 22.59 -18.06
N LEU A 397 -10.51 22.76 -16.86
CA LEU A 397 -9.15 22.33 -16.59
C LEU A 397 -8.99 20.81 -16.69
N ARG A 398 -9.98 20.05 -16.21
CA ARG A 398 -9.98 18.59 -16.33
C ARG A 398 -10.01 18.12 -17.79
N VAL A 399 -10.83 18.75 -18.64
CA VAL A 399 -10.86 18.47 -20.08
C VAL A 399 -9.51 18.78 -20.73
N ALA A 400 -8.91 19.92 -20.43
CA ALA A 400 -7.60 20.29 -20.95
C ALA A 400 -6.49 19.34 -20.46
N ARG A 401 -6.52 18.95 -19.17
CA ARG A 401 -5.56 18.00 -18.60
C ARG A 401 -5.65 16.62 -19.27
N ALA A 402 -6.84 16.17 -19.62
CA ALA A 402 -7.03 14.89 -20.31
C ALA A 402 -6.36 14.83 -21.71
N GLN A 403 -5.99 15.99 -22.29
CA GLN A 403 -5.24 16.05 -23.56
C GLN A 403 -3.72 16.07 -23.37
N ARG A 404 -3.24 16.18 -22.13
CA ARG A 404 -1.81 16.11 -21.83
C ARG A 404 -1.33 14.66 -21.90
N PRO A 405 -0.01 14.40 -22.02
CA PRO A 405 0.55 13.10 -21.72
C PRO A 405 0.08 12.66 -20.33
N GLN A 406 -0.30 11.39 -20.20
CA GLN A 406 -0.76 10.81 -18.92
C GLN A 406 0.34 9.97 -18.31
N PRO A 407 0.37 9.83 -16.96
CA PRO A 407 1.33 8.96 -16.29
C PRO A 407 1.15 7.51 -16.71
N GLY A 408 2.22 6.74 -16.66
CA GLY A 408 2.17 5.30 -16.85
C GLY A 408 1.24 4.64 -15.83
N ARG A 409 0.50 3.60 -16.25
CA ARG A 409 -0.33 2.81 -15.36
C ARG A 409 0.26 1.41 -15.22
N ASP A 410 0.45 0.98 -13.99
CA ASP A 410 0.81 -0.40 -13.70
C ASP A 410 -0.48 -1.24 -13.66
N ASP A 411 -0.78 -1.91 -14.77
CA ASP A 411 -2.02 -2.68 -15.00
C ASP A 411 -2.10 -3.99 -14.21
N LYS A 412 -1.10 -4.29 -13.40
CA LYS A 412 -1.08 -5.42 -12.50
C LYS A 412 -2.22 -5.32 -11.47
N ILE A 413 -2.94 -6.42 -11.25
CA ILE A 413 -3.99 -6.55 -10.24
C ILE A 413 -3.40 -7.31 -9.07
N VAL A 414 -3.28 -6.66 -7.91
CA VAL A 414 -2.80 -7.26 -6.66
C VAL A 414 -3.99 -7.70 -5.83
N ALA A 415 -4.02 -8.94 -5.36
CA ALA A 415 -5.19 -9.53 -4.69
C ALA A 415 -5.59 -8.77 -3.43
N SER A 416 -4.68 -8.51 -2.50
CA SER A 416 -4.96 -7.76 -1.26
C SER A 416 -5.45 -6.34 -1.53
N TRP A 417 -4.82 -5.62 -2.45
CA TRP A 417 -5.20 -4.24 -2.75
C TRP A 417 -6.58 -4.15 -3.41
N ASN A 418 -6.92 -5.15 -4.23
CA ASN A 418 -8.27 -5.27 -4.78
C ASN A 418 -9.28 -5.69 -3.70
N GLY A 419 -8.88 -6.49 -2.72
CA GLY A 419 -9.66 -6.75 -1.52
C GLY A 419 -9.98 -5.46 -0.76
N LEU A 420 -8.98 -4.62 -0.49
CA LEU A 420 -9.18 -3.29 0.14
C LEU A 420 -10.09 -2.39 -0.70
N ALA A 421 -9.94 -2.38 -2.03
CA ALA A 421 -10.78 -1.60 -2.94
C ALA A 421 -12.25 -2.06 -2.91
N ILE A 422 -12.48 -3.38 -2.90
CA ILE A 422 -13.84 -3.95 -2.77
C ILE A 422 -14.46 -3.49 -1.45
N SER A 423 -13.74 -3.67 -0.33
CA SER A 423 -14.22 -3.27 1.01
C SER A 423 -14.60 -1.79 1.04
N ALA A 424 -13.73 -0.93 0.52
CA ALA A 424 -13.97 0.52 0.46
C ALA A 424 -15.19 0.90 -0.41
N LEU A 425 -15.33 0.27 -1.58
CA LEU A 425 -16.45 0.53 -2.50
C LEU A 425 -17.78 0.02 -1.93
N VAL A 426 -17.78 -1.13 -1.23
CA VAL A 426 -18.99 -1.64 -0.55
C VAL A 426 -19.40 -0.68 0.56
N GLU A 427 -18.49 -0.29 1.46
CA GLU A 427 -18.78 0.65 2.55
C GLU A 427 -19.27 2.00 2.02
N ALA A 428 -18.63 2.55 0.98
CA ALA A 428 -19.06 3.79 0.32
C ALA A 428 -20.44 3.63 -0.35
N SER A 429 -20.71 2.46 -0.98
CA SER A 429 -22.02 2.16 -1.56
C SER A 429 -23.14 2.20 -0.53
N VAL A 430 -22.92 1.59 0.64
CA VAL A 430 -23.87 1.59 1.75
C VAL A 430 -24.04 3.02 2.31
N ALA A 431 -22.93 3.73 2.55
CA ALA A 431 -22.97 5.09 3.12
C ALA A 431 -23.71 6.09 2.23
N PHE A 432 -23.54 6.02 0.90
CA PHE A 432 -24.06 7.03 -0.04
C PHE A 432 -25.29 6.55 -0.84
N GLY A 433 -25.72 5.29 -0.70
CA GLY A 433 -26.80 4.71 -1.50
C GLY A 433 -26.42 4.55 -2.99
N ARG A 434 -25.13 4.27 -3.30
CA ARG A 434 -24.55 4.25 -4.66
C ARG A 434 -24.40 2.81 -5.18
N SER A 435 -25.42 2.29 -5.87
CA SER A 435 -25.41 0.93 -6.43
C SER A 435 -24.34 0.68 -7.51
N ASP A 436 -23.88 1.72 -8.19
CA ASP A 436 -22.79 1.63 -9.17
C ASP A 436 -21.44 1.27 -8.51
N LEU A 437 -21.18 1.75 -7.28
CA LEU A 437 -20.01 1.38 -6.50
C LEU A 437 -20.06 -0.11 -6.11
N LEU A 438 -21.21 -0.59 -5.64
CA LEU A 438 -21.42 -2.01 -5.33
C LEU A 438 -21.23 -2.89 -6.57
N SER A 439 -21.74 -2.43 -7.72
CA SER A 439 -21.56 -3.14 -8.99
C SER A 439 -20.09 -3.24 -9.41
N ALA A 440 -19.29 -2.18 -9.17
CA ALA A 440 -17.86 -2.19 -9.43
C ALA A 440 -17.12 -3.16 -8.47
N ALA A 441 -17.46 -3.13 -7.19
CA ALA A 441 -16.93 -4.05 -6.18
C ALA A 441 -17.23 -5.52 -6.52
N ALA A 442 -18.48 -5.83 -6.88
CA ALA A 442 -18.88 -7.19 -7.24
C ALA A 442 -18.16 -7.71 -8.50
N ARG A 443 -17.96 -6.88 -9.54
CA ARG A 443 -17.17 -7.27 -10.71
C ARG A 443 -15.72 -7.58 -10.35
N CYS A 444 -15.13 -6.78 -9.47
CA CYS A 444 -13.78 -7.03 -8.98
C CYS A 444 -13.72 -8.35 -8.16
N GLY A 445 -14.71 -8.60 -7.31
CA GLY A 445 -14.83 -9.85 -6.57
C GLY A 445 -14.91 -11.07 -7.48
N LEU A 446 -15.71 -11.02 -8.55
CA LEU A 446 -15.79 -12.09 -9.55
C LEU A 446 -14.44 -12.35 -10.23
N LEU A 447 -13.71 -11.30 -10.58
CA LEU A 447 -12.34 -11.47 -11.13
C LEU A 447 -11.44 -12.21 -10.13
N LEU A 448 -11.48 -11.86 -8.83
CA LEU A 448 -10.66 -12.53 -7.82
C LEU A 448 -11.04 -14.01 -7.69
N VAL A 449 -12.32 -14.35 -7.77
CA VAL A 449 -12.77 -15.76 -7.76
C VAL A 449 -12.31 -16.49 -9.02
N ASP A 450 -12.51 -15.91 -10.20
CA ASP A 450 -12.29 -16.60 -11.47
C ASP A 450 -10.81 -16.73 -11.84
N VAL A 451 -9.98 -15.75 -11.44
CA VAL A 451 -8.58 -15.65 -11.88
C VAL A 451 -7.59 -15.92 -10.75
N HIS A 452 -7.83 -15.36 -9.56
CA HIS A 452 -6.87 -15.48 -8.46
C HIS A 452 -7.10 -16.68 -7.56
N LEU A 453 -8.36 -17.14 -7.37
CA LEU A 453 -8.67 -18.24 -6.49
C LEU A 453 -8.64 -19.57 -7.26
N LYS A 454 -7.67 -20.44 -6.95
CA LYS A 454 -7.53 -21.75 -7.57
C LYS A 454 -7.35 -22.82 -6.49
N ASP A 455 -8.24 -23.81 -6.48
CA ASP A 455 -8.19 -24.94 -5.53
C ASP A 455 -8.03 -24.49 -4.06
N GLY A 456 -8.74 -23.41 -3.68
CA GLY A 456 -8.69 -22.85 -2.33
C GLY A 456 -7.44 -22.00 -2.03
N ARG A 457 -6.60 -21.72 -3.04
CA ARG A 457 -5.38 -20.91 -2.91
C ARG A 457 -5.45 -19.66 -3.74
N LEU A 458 -4.93 -18.56 -3.21
CA LEU A 458 -4.78 -17.31 -3.95
C LEU A 458 -3.43 -17.25 -4.67
N VAL A 459 -3.45 -16.71 -5.89
CA VAL A 459 -2.27 -16.14 -6.52
C VAL A 459 -2.21 -14.65 -6.21
N ARG A 460 -0.99 -14.12 -6.00
CA ARG A 460 -0.77 -12.73 -5.59
C ARG A 460 -1.26 -11.73 -6.63
N THR A 461 -0.90 -11.94 -7.90
CA THR A 461 -1.14 -10.97 -8.97
C THR A 461 -1.75 -11.59 -10.21
N SER A 462 -2.41 -10.76 -11.01
CA SER A 462 -2.81 -11.08 -12.38
C SER A 462 -2.65 -9.85 -13.28
N ARG A 463 -2.61 -10.08 -14.59
CA ARG A 463 -2.64 -9.02 -15.61
C ARG A 463 -3.38 -9.52 -16.84
N ASP A 464 -4.26 -8.69 -17.42
CA ASP A 464 -5.05 -9.03 -18.61
C ASP A 464 -5.82 -10.36 -18.48
N GLY A 465 -6.36 -10.64 -17.29
CA GLY A 465 -7.08 -11.88 -16.97
C GLY A 465 -6.19 -13.13 -16.83
N LYS A 466 -4.87 -12.97 -16.78
CA LYS A 466 -3.91 -14.07 -16.61
C LYS A 466 -3.27 -13.98 -15.23
N PRO A 467 -3.37 -15.03 -14.40
CA PRO A 467 -2.69 -15.06 -13.10
C PRO A 467 -1.18 -15.20 -13.28
N SER A 468 -0.42 -14.62 -12.35
CA SER A 468 1.01 -14.90 -12.20
C SER A 468 1.23 -16.29 -11.56
N GLU A 469 2.50 -16.70 -11.47
CA GLU A 469 2.90 -17.91 -10.74
C GLU A 469 3.19 -17.62 -9.24
N ASN A 470 3.15 -16.34 -8.84
CA ASN A 470 3.46 -15.92 -7.47
C ASN A 470 2.31 -16.31 -6.52
N PRO A 471 2.57 -17.10 -5.46
CA PRO A 471 1.54 -17.47 -4.50
C PRO A 471 1.09 -16.24 -3.69
N GLY A 472 -0.18 -16.22 -3.28
CA GLY A 472 -0.69 -15.24 -2.35
C GLY A 472 0.01 -15.34 -0.99
N VAL A 473 0.19 -14.18 -0.34
CA VAL A 473 0.70 -14.07 1.02
C VAL A 473 -0.45 -13.84 2.00
N LEU A 474 -0.19 -13.91 3.31
CA LEU A 474 -1.22 -13.79 4.36
C LEU A 474 -2.13 -12.55 4.19
N GLU A 475 -1.54 -11.41 3.83
CA GLU A 475 -2.26 -10.16 3.53
C GLU A 475 -3.34 -10.37 2.46
N ASP A 476 -3.04 -11.14 1.39
CA ASP A 476 -4.01 -11.39 0.32
C ASP A 476 -5.23 -12.14 0.83
N TYR A 477 -5.00 -13.20 1.59
CA TYR A 477 -6.08 -14.02 2.15
C TYR A 477 -6.96 -13.22 3.11
N GLY A 478 -6.35 -12.43 4.00
CA GLY A 478 -7.09 -11.61 4.96
C GLY A 478 -7.93 -10.53 4.30
N CYS A 479 -7.34 -9.71 3.43
CA CYS A 479 -8.03 -8.62 2.74
C CYS A 479 -9.16 -9.13 1.81
N VAL A 480 -8.92 -10.24 1.09
CA VAL A 480 -9.94 -10.81 0.19
C VAL A 480 -11.08 -11.48 0.99
N ALA A 481 -10.78 -12.14 2.12
CA ALA A 481 -11.81 -12.71 2.99
C ALA A 481 -12.71 -11.62 3.60
N GLU A 482 -12.15 -10.51 4.08
CA GLU A 482 -12.92 -9.33 4.51
C GLU A 482 -13.80 -8.83 3.36
N ALA A 483 -13.22 -8.61 2.18
CA ALA A 483 -13.92 -8.10 1.01
C ALA A 483 -15.11 -8.96 0.58
N PHE A 484 -14.94 -10.28 0.53
CA PHE A 484 -16.02 -11.20 0.19
C PHE A 484 -17.11 -11.21 1.25
N THR A 485 -16.75 -11.10 2.53
CA THR A 485 -17.73 -10.97 3.62
C THR A 485 -18.55 -9.69 3.49
N LEU A 486 -17.91 -8.56 3.14
CA LEU A 486 -18.62 -7.30 2.93
C LEU A 486 -19.53 -7.36 1.69
N LEU A 487 -19.10 -8.03 0.61
CA LEU A 487 -19.98 -8.28 -0.55
C LEU A 487 -21.22 -9.09 -0.15
N TYR A 488 -21.07 -10.14 0.67
CA TYR A 488 -22.21 -10.85 1.23
C TYR A 488 -23.14 -9.93 2.04
N SER A 489 -22.58 -9.13 2.95
CA SER A 489 -23.37 -8.21 3.78
C SER A 489 -24.20 -7.22 2.97
N ALA A 490 -23.69 -6.78 1.82
CA ALA A 490 -24.38 -5.83 0.95
C ALA A 490 -25.35 -6.50 -0.04
N THR A 491 -25.07 -7.72 -0.51
CA THR A 491 -25.84 -8.38 -1.59
C THR A 491 -26.74 -9.52 -1.12
N GLY A 492 -26.44 -10.17 0.01
CA GLY A 492 -27.08 -11.39 0.49
C GLY A 492 -26.70 -12.65 -0.30
N ASP A 493 -25.79 -12.55 -1.27
CA ASP A 493 -25.33 -13.70 -2.04
C ASP A 493 -24.33 -14.54 -1.22
N ARG A 494 -24.80 -15.71 -0.78
CA ARG A 494 -24.06 -16.61 0.10
C ARG A 494 -22.76 -17.16 -0.50
N SER A 495 -22.64 -17.18 -1.83
CA SER A 495 -21.43 -17.65 -2.47
C SER A 495 -20.18 -16.85 -2.04
N TRP A 496 -20.33 -15.56 -1.77
CA TRP A 496 -19.26 -14.73 -1.23
C TRP A 496 -18.77 -15.20 0.15
N LEU A 497 -19.73 -15.58 1.01
CA LEU A 497 -19.39 -16.08 2.35
C LEU A 497 -18.69 -17.44 2.28
N ASP A 498 -19.09 -18.31 1.34
CA ASP A 498 -18.45 -19.61 1.13
C ASP A 498 -17.01 -19.46 0.62
N HIS A 499 -16.75 -18.49 -0.26
CA HIS A 499 -15.40 -18.15 -0.68
C HIS A 499 -14.57 -17.56 0.48
N ALA A 500 -15.12 -16.68 1.28
CA ALA A 500 -14.44 -16.15 2.47
C ALA A 500 -14.04 -17.27 3.44
N ALA A 501 -14.96 -18.21 3.72
CA ALA A 501 -14.68 -19.38 4.56
C ALA A 501 -13.48 -20.21 4.03
N THR A 502 -13.42 -20.43 2.72
CA THR A 502 -12.31 -21.15 2.06
C THR A 502 -10.97 -20.46 2.31
N LEU A 503 -10.94 -19.12 2.21
CA LEU A 503 -9.72 -18.35 2.44
C LEU A 503 -9.29 -18.36 3.91
N LEU A 504 -10.24 -18.24 4.84
CA LEU A 504 -9.96 -18.30 6.27
C LEU A 504 -9.47 -19.68 6.71
N ASP A 505 -10.00 -20.75 6.12
CA ASP A 505 -9.48 -22.10 6.35
C ASP A 505 -8.04 -22.27 5.82
N ALA A 506 -7.74 -21.68 4.67
CA ALA A 506 -6.36 -21.65 4.17
C ALA A 506 -5.42 -20.89 5.13
N ILE A 507 -5.84 -19.78 5.76
CA ILE A 507 -5.05 -19.10 6.79
C ILE A 507 -4.74 -20.05 7.95
N ARG A 508 -5.72 -20.78 8.46
CA ARG A 508 -5.56 -21.72 9.58
C ARG A 508 -4.57 -22.84 9.26
N THR A 509 -4.67 -23.39 8.05
CA THR A 509 -3.92 -24.60 7.68
C THR A 509 -2.53 -24.34 7.12
N GLN A 510 -2.29 -23.16 6.52
CA GLN A 510 -1.06 -22.89 5.77
C GLN A 510 -0.18 -21.80 6.39
N PHE A 511 -0.77 -20.82 7.07
CA PHE A 511 -0.04 -19.67 7.57
C PHE A 511 0.19 -19.72 9.09
N ARG A 512 -0.57 -20.53 9.82
CA ARG A 512 -0.45 -20.66 11.27
C ARG A 512 0.71 -21.58 11.68
N SER A 513 1.33 -21.25 12.80
CA SER A 513 2.24 -22.10 13.56
C SER A 513 1.84 -22.07 15.05
N GLU A 514 2.49 -22.86 15.89
CA GLU A 514 2.29 -22.83 17.36
C GLU A 514 2.54 -21.45 17.97
N ARG A 515 3.33 -20.59 17.32
CA ARG A 515 3.73 -19.27 17.81
C ARG A 515 2.93 -18.12 17.25
N GLY A 516 2.10 -18.34 16.23
CA GLY A 516 1.32 -17.31 15.56
C GLY A 516 1.30 -17.45 14.04
N LEU A 517 0.99 -16.35 13.36
CA LEU A 517 0.86 -16.29 11.90
C LEU A 517 2.18 -15.89 11.24
N HIS A 518 2.46 -16.47 10.08
CA HIS A 518 3.54 -16.08 9.18
C HIS A 518 2.96 -15.48 7.90
N ASP A 519 3.72 -14.59 7.26
CA ASP A 519 3.28 -13.92 6.04
C ASP A 519 3.29 -14.86 4.81
N THR A 520 4.05 -15.95 4.87
CA THR A 520 4.12 -16.95 3.78
C THR A 520 3.55 -18.30 4.21
N ALA A 521 2.99 -19.03 3.25
CA ALA A 521 2.49 -20.39 3.46
C ALA A 521 3.63 -21.36 3.87
N ALA A 522 3.32 -22.40 4.65
CA ALA A 522 4.30 -23.38 5.11
C ALA A 522 4.89 -24.23 3.96
N ASP A 523 4.13 -24.38 2.87
CA ASP A 523 4.49 -25.14 1.68
C ASP A 523 4.79 -24.23 0.46
N ALA A 524 5.26 -22.99 0.73
CA ALA A 524 5.65 -22.07 -0.33
C ALA A 524 6.68 -22.70 -1.30
N PRO A 525 6.54 -22.48 -2.63
CA PRO A 525 7.42 -23.09 -3.62
C PRO A 525 8.87 -22.61 -3.49
N PRO A 526 9.86 -23.45 -3.90
CA PRO A 526 11.26 -23.05 -3.93
C PRO A 526 11.53 -21.93 -4.98
N PRO A 527 12.60 -21.11 -4.79
CA PRO A 527 13.54 -21.19 -3.67
C PRO A 527 12.90 -20.65 -2.38
N ALA A 528 13.01 -21.43 -1.31
CA ALA A 528 12.55 -20.99 -0.01
C ALA A 528 13.38 -19.80 0.47
N LEU A 529 12.73 -18.86 1.11
CA LEU A 529 13.41 -17.82 1.88
C LEU A 529 14.17 -18.46 3.05
N TYR A 530 15.26 -17.86 3.49
CA TYR A 530 16.07 -18.42 4.58
C TYR A 530 15.36 -18.36 5.95
N PHE A 531 14.23 -17.65 6.07
CA PHE A 531 13.23 -17.77 7.14
C PHE A 531 11.84 -17.41 6.61
N ARG A 532 10.79 -17.78 7.33
CA ARG A 532 9.41 -17.36 7.06
C ARG A 532 9.16 -16.02 7.75
N PRO A 533 8.86 -14.93 7.01
CA PRO A 533 8.59 -13.63 7.63
C PRO A 533 7.30 -13.65 8.46
N SER A 534 7.26 -12.79 9.48
CA SER A 534 6.09 -12.48 10.29
C SER A 534 6.26 -11.04 10.76
N ASP A 535 5.75 -10.09 9.97
CA ASP A 535 5.81 -8.65 10.29
C ASP A 535 4.44 -8.18 10.77
N PRO A 536 4.28 -7.81 12.06
CA PRO A 536 3.02 -7.30 12.58
C PRO A 536 2.77 -5.84 12.20
N THR A 537 3.69 -5.19 11.50
CA THR A 537 3.69 -3.76 11.26
C THR A 537 2.78 -3.38 10.10
N ASP A 538 1.73 -2.63 10.38
CA ASP A 538 0.94 -1.95 9.36
C ASP A 538 1.78 -0.80 8.78
N ASN A 539 2.07 -0.86 7.49
CA ASN A 539 2.86 0.16 6.79
C ASN A 539 1.97 0.97 5.84
N ALA A 540 2.11 0.72 4.55
CA ALA A 540 1.28 1.33 3.52
C ALA A 540 -0.06 0.61 3.36
N SER A 541 -0.06 -0.69 3.61
CA SER A 541 -1.21 -1.59 3.66
C SER A 541 -1.22 -2.32 5.02
N PRO A 542 -2.33 -2.97 5.37
CA PRO A 542 -2.39 -3.78 6.59
C PRO A 542 -1.32 -4.88 6.59
N SER A 543 -0.76 -5.19 7.76
CA SER A 543 0.04 -6.40 7.93
C SER A 543 -0.79 -7.66 7.67
N GLY A 544 -0.13 -8.76 7.34
CA GLY A 544 -0.82 -10.04 7.16
C GLY A 544 -1.67 -10.43 8.38
N ALA A 545 -1.15 -10.20 9.59
CA ALA A 545 -1.88 -10.47 10.83
C ALA A 545 -3.11 -9.55 11.01
N SER A 546 -2.97 -8.24 10.75
CA SER A 546 -4.08 -7.29 10.82
C SER A 546 -5.17 -7.58 9.79
N ALA A 547 -4.79 -7.94 8.56
CA ALA A 547 -5.70 -8.35 7.50
C ALA A 547 -6.45 -9.66 7.85
N ALA A 548 -5.73 -10.66 8.38
CA ALA A 548 -6.35 -11.92 8.83
C ALA A 548 -7.36 -11.66 9.97
N ALA A 549 -7.00 -10.79 10.94
CA ALA A 549 -7.92 -10.41 12.01
C ALA A 549 -9.20 -9.77 11.48
N ALA A 550 -9.10 -8.87 10.49
CA ALA A 550 -10.26 -8.25 9.86
C ALA A 550 -11.14 -9.27 9.14
N GLY A 551 -10.53 -10.16 8.35
CA GLY A 551 -11.24 -11.24 7.66
C GLY A 551 -11.99 -12.16 8.61
N PHE A 552 -11.34 -12.66 9.67
CA PHE A 552 -11.99 -13.50 10.69
C PHE A 552 -13.09 -12.76 11.45
N ALA A 553 -12.84 -11.52 11.87
CA ALA A 553 -13.82 -10.73 12.63
C ALA A 553 -15.08 -10.43 11.81
N ALA A 554 -14.92 -9.97 10.57
CA ALA A 554 -16.01 -9.70 9.67
C ALA A 554 -16.84 -10.97 9.40
N TYR A 555 -16.16 -12.08 9.07
CA TYR A 555 -16.81 -13.35 8.80
C TYR A 555 -17.60 -13.88 10.01
N ALA A 556 -17.02 -13.84 11.20
CA ALA A 556 -17.69 -14.29 12.43
C ALA A 556 -19.01 -13.55 12.68
N LEU A 557 -19.02 -12.23 12.45
CA LEU A 557 -20.19 -11.39 12.65
C LEU A 557 -21.25 -11.60 11.56
N ALA A 558 -20.85 -11.71 10.29
CA ALA A 558 -21.75 -11.95 9.17
C ALA A 558 -22.38 -13.35 9.22
N ALA A 559 -21.62 -14.38 9.55
CA ALA A 559 -22.08 -15.74 9.66
C ALA A 559 -23.07 -15.94 10.83
N SER A 560 -22.97 -15.13 11.89
CA SER A 560 -23.87 -15.14 13.05
C SER A 560 -25.33 -14.88 12.70
N SER A 561 -25.59 -14.13 11.64
CA SER A 561 -26.94 -13.82 11.16
C SER A 561 -27.61 -14.98 10.41
N SER A 562 -26.83 -15.97 9.94
CA SER A 562 -27.27 -17.05 9.06
C SER A 562 -27.24 -18.47 9.67
N ALA A 563 -26.41 -18.69 10.69
CA ALA A 563 -26.27 -19.91 11.49
C ALA A 563 -25.48 -19.53 12.76
N SER A 564 -25.49 -20.37 13.80
CA SER A 564 -24.70 -20.09 15.02
C SER A 564 -23.24 -19.79 14.63
N PRO A 565 -22.65 -18.66 15.10
CA PRO A 565 -21.28 -18.31 14.78
C PRO A 565 -20.37 -19.44 15.26
N ASN A 566 -19.35 -19.77 14.45
CA ASN A 566 -18.29 -20.61 14.95
C ASN A 566 -17.49 -19.78 15.98
N PRO A 567 -17.48 -20.14 17.28
CA PRO A 567 -16.72 -19.40 18.29
C PRO A 567 -15.22 -19.29 17.94
N GLU A 568 -14.69 -20.25 17.19
CA GLU A 568 -13.29 -20.28 16.74
C GLU A 568 -12.94 -19.10 15.84
N ASP A 569 -13.89 -18.56 15.04
CA ASP A 569 -13.59 -17.44 14.13
C ASP A 569 -13.26 -16.15 14.88
N LEU A 570 -13.99 -15.85 15.96
CA LEU A 570 -13.66 -14.70 16.84
C LEU A 570 -12.37 -14.92 17.62
N ASP A 571 -12.11 -16.15 18.06
CA ASP A 571 -10.85 -16.47 18.73
C ASP A 571 -9.66 -16.37 17.78
N ASP A 572 -9.84 -16.75 16.51
CA ASP A 572 -8.82 -16.56 15.48
C ASP A 572 -8.55 -15.09 15.19
N ALA A 573 -9.59 -14.25 15.14
CA ALA A 573 -9.42 -12.79 15.04
C ALA A 573 -8.63 -12.23 16.24
N ARG A 574 -8.97 -12.63 17.47
CA ARG A 574 -8.26 -12.20 18.69
C ARG A 574 -6.81 -12.66 18.72
N ARG A 575 -6.54 -13.91 18.31
CA ARG A 575 -5.16 -14.42 18.18
C ARG A 575 -4.34 -13.62 17.19
N ALA A 576 -4.91 -13.32 16.01
CA ALA A 576 -4.24 -12.50 15.01
C ALA A 576 -3.93 -11.08 15.53
N LEU A 577 -4.87 -10.47 16.27
CA LEU A 577 -4.68 -9.15 16.90
C LEU A 577 -3.60 -9.14 17.99
N ALA A 578 -3.32 -10.27 18.64
CA ALA A 578 -2.29 -10.34 19.67
C ALA A 578 -0.89 -10.00 19.13
N ALA A 579 -0.64 -10.20 17.82
CA ALA A 579 0.59 -9.78 17.16
C ALA A 579 0.81 -8.25 17.24
N SER A 580 -0.26 -7.46 17.27
CA SER A 580 -0.21 -5.99 17.34
C SER A 580 -0.01 -5.45 18.76
N ARG A 581 -0.06 -6.28 19.82
CA ARG A 581 -0.04 -5.83 21.23
C ARG A 581 1.18 -5.00 21.60
N ALA A 582 2.37 -5.44 21.17
CA ALA A 582 3.60 -4.70 21.42
C ALA A 582 3.59 -3.33 20.73
N LEU A 583 3.10 -3.27 19.49
CA LEU A 583 3.00 -2.04 18.72
C LEU A 583 1.94 -1.10 19.30
N ALA A 584 0.81 -1.61 19.79
CA ALA A 584 -0.22 -0.81 20.45
C ALA A 584 0.35 0.06 21.57
N THR A 585 1.30 -0.48 22.35
CA THR A 585 1.93 0.23 23.46
C THR A 585 3.16 1.04 23.09
N GLN A 586 3.89 0.67 22.05
CA GLN A 586 5.19 1.28 21.71
C GLN A 586 5.12 2.22 20.51
N ALA A 587 4.36 1.86 19.47
CA ALA A 587 4.30 2.55 18.21
C ALA A 587 2.93 2.34 17.50
N PRO A 588 1.81 2.82 18.10
CA PRO A 588 0.45 2.51 17.65
C PRO A 588 0.18 2.93 16.18
N ARG A 589 0.89 3.91 15.64
CA ARG A 589 0.80 4.30 14.23
C ARG A 589 1.13 3.16 13.26
N PHE A 590 1.89 2.16 13.71
CA PHE A 590 2.27 1.00 12.91
C PHE A 590 1.41 -0.24 13.20
N ALA A 591 0.25 -0.06 13.84
CA ALA A 591 -0.73 -1.11 14.09
C ALA A 591 -2.17 -0.64 13.85
N GLY A 592 -2.33 0.46 13.11
CA GLY A 592 -3.61 1.16 12.99
C GLY A 592 -4.75 0.31 12.47
N TYR A 593 -4.51 -0.62 11.52
CA TYR A 593 -5.57 -1.49 11.00
C TYR A 593 -6.00 -2.54 12.02
N GLY A 594 -5.04 -3.23 12.62
CA GLY A 594 -5.32 -4.20 13.68
C GLY A 594 -6.02 -3.56 14.88
N LEU A 595 -5.56 -2.37 15.31
CA LEU A 595 -6.21 -1.61 16.39
C LEU A 595 -7.63 -1.17 15.99
N ALA A 596 -7.87 -0.79 14.73
CA ALA A 596 -9.21 -0.47 14.24
C ALA A 596 -10.15 -1.67 14.31
N VAL A 597 -9.68 -2.88 14.00
CA VAL A 597 -10.46 -4.11 14.16
C VAL A 597 -10.78 -4.38 15.63
N ALA A 598 -9.80 -4.21 16.53
CA ALA A 598 -9.99 -4.39 17.95
C ALA A 598 -10.98 -3.38 18.56
N GLU A 599 -10.91 -2.09 18.18
CA GLU A 599 -11.88 -1.06 18.55
C GLU A 599 -13.30 -1.46 18.16
N ALA A 600 -13.47 -1.94 16.92
CA ALA A 600 -14.78 -2.38 16.44
C ALA A 600 -15.30 -3.60 17.21
N LEU A 601 -14.48 -4.63 17.45
CA LEU A 601 -14.88 -5.83 18.18
C LEU A 601 -15.29 -5.56 19.63
N LEU A 602 -14.77 -4.50 20.24
CA LEU A 602 -15.09 -4.08 21.62
C LEU A 602 -16.18 -3.00 21.69
N SER A 603 -16.73 -2.59 20.53
CA SER A 603 -17.86 -1.67 20.40
C SER A 603 -19.19 -2.43 20.42
N ASP A 604 -20.24 -1.78 20.92
CA ASP A 604 -21.62 -2.28 20.82
C ASP A 604 -22.13 -2.30 19.37
N GLU A 605 -21.47 -1.57 18.46
CA GLU A 605 -21.76 -1.47 17.02
C GLU A 605 -20.85 -2.36 16.15
N ALA A 606 -20.25 -3.41 16.72
CA ALA A 606 -19.25 -4.25 16.05
C ALA A 606 -19.71 -4.74 14.67
N ALA A 607 -20.95 -5.23 14.57
CA ALA A 607 -21.49 -5.74 13.30
C ALA A 607 -21.64 -4.64 12.25
N GLU A 608 -22.08 -3.43 12.64
CA GLU A 608 -22.22 -2.30 11.72
C GLU A 608 -20.87 -1.76 11.22
N LEU A 609 -19.85 -1.81 12.07
CA LEU A 609 -18.50 -1.36 11.75
C LEU A 609 -17.69 -2.34 10.88
N LEU A 610 -17.94 -3.65 11.03
CA LEU A 610 -17.19 -4.70 10.35
C LEU A 610 -17.95 -5.39 9.22
N CYS A 611 -19.28 -5.29 9.20
CA CYS A 611 -20.15 -5.91 8.21
C CYS A 611 -21.34 -4.98 7.86
N PRO A 612 -21.09 -3.76 7.36
CA PRO A 612 -22.17 -2.84 7.03
C PRO A 612 -23.02 -3.38 5.90
N GLY A 613 -24.36 -3.30 6.05
CA GLY A 613 -25.31 -3.70 5.02
C GLY A 613 -26.51 -4.47 5.57
N PRO A 614 -27.55 -4.67 4.74
CA PRO A 614 -28.81 -5.27 5.18
C PRO A 614 -28.71 -6.75 5.57
N HIS A 615 -27.66 -7.45 5.15
CA HIS A 615 -27.40 -8.86 5.45
C HIS A 615 -26.24 -9.06 6.44
N GLY A 616 -25.57 -7.97 6.88
CA GLY A 616 -24.65 -7.98 8.01
C GLY A 616 -25.42 -8.03 9.33
N GLY A 617 -24.80 -8.54 10.40
CA GLY A 617 -25.46 -8.82 11.69
C GLY A 617 -26.14 -7.64 12.42
N GLY A 618 -26.09 -6.40 11.90
CA GLY A 618 -26.72 -5.20 12.47
C GLY A 618 -28.08 -4.78 11.88
N GLY A 619 -28.63 -5.51 10.93
CA GLY A 619 -29.81 -5.11 10.14
C GLY A 619 -31.16 -5.63 10.61
N ALA A 620 -31.39 -5.85 11.92
CA ALA A 620 -32.67 -6.24 12.45
C ALA A 620 -33.17 -5.27 13.54
N GLN A 621 -33.71 -4.11 13.13
CA GLN A 621 -34.72 -3.36 13.88
C GLN A 621 -35.71 -2.73 12.91
#